data_6466f6f82c2d406cf82d8b84d70ed0e0
#
_entry.id   6466f6f82c2d406cf82d8b84d70ed0e0
#
_cell.length_a   1.000
_cell.length_b   1.000
_cell.length_c   1.000
_cell.angle_alpha   90.00
_cell.angle_beta   90.00
_cell.angle_gamma   90.00
#
_symmetry.space_group_name_H-M   'P 1'
#
loop_
_entity.id
_entity.type
_entity.pdbx_description
1 polymer ?
#
loop_
_entity_poly.entity_id
_entity_poly.type
_entity_poly.pdbx_seq_one_letter_code
_entity_poly.pdbx_strand_id
1 'polypeptide(L)'
;MRKLVYISSPLFGDVKRDHSLAWHACRMAMARGNTPFSSHLLYSQMLDCNDPAQRELETRMSGQMLSLCDELWLCGDVISPGMAADEQ
;
A
#
# COMPACT_ATOMS: atom_id res chain seq x y z
N MET A 1 -0.89 -22.45 4.14
CA MET A 1 -1.51 -21.42 3.28
C MET A 1 -0.78 -20.09 3.47
N ARG A 2 -0.51 -19.40 2.37
CA ARG A 2 0.17 -18.10 2.45
C ARG A 2 -0.79 -17.05 3.03
N LYS A 3 -0.28 -16.18 3.88
CA LYS A 3 -1.07 -15.06 4.39
C LYS A 3 -1.10 -13.94 3.37
N LEU A 4 -2.22 -13.23 3.32
CA LEU A 4 -2.36 -12.05 2.49
C LEU A 4 -1.95 -10.83 3.33
N VAL A 5 -0.92 -10.12 2.86
CA VAL A 5 -0.34 -9.00 3.59
C VAL A 5 -0.57 -7.70 2.83
N TYR A 6 -1.19 -6.74 3.48
CA TYR A 6 -1.36 -5.40 2.91
C TYR A 6 -0.14 -4.55 3.26
N ILE A 7 0.53 -4.06 2.22
CA ILE A 7 1.71 -3.22 2.38
C ILE A 7 1.29 -1.75 2.33
N SER A 8 1.41 -1.08 3.46
CA SER A 8 1.14 0.37 3.55
C SER A 8 2.47 1.09 3.63
N SER A 9 2.77 1.94 2.66
CA SER A 9 4.03 2.66 2.58
C SER A 9 3.80 4.17 2.63
N PRO A 10 4.75 4.92 3.22
CA PRO A 10 4.61 6.37 3.30
C PRO A 10 4.75 7.02 1.92
N LEU A 11 4.04 8.13 1.73
CA LEU A 11 4.12 8.94 0.52
C LEU A 11 4.88 10.23 0.86
N PHE A 12 6.17 10.25 0.50
CA PHE A 12 7.04 11.39 0.77
C PHE A 12 7.04 12.43 -0.36
N GLY A 13 6.34 12.14 -1.46
CA GLY A 13 6.34 13.02 -2.64
C GLY A 13 7.44 12.70 -3.65
N ASP A 14 8.36 11.80 -3.32
CA ASP A 14 9.36 11.29 -4.26
C ASP A 14 8.88 9.95 -4.81
N VAL A 15 8.42 9.97 -6.06
CA VAL A 15 7.80 8.81 -6.69
C VAL A 15 8.74 7.61 -6.71
N LYS A 16 10.01 7.82 -7.02
CA LYS A 16 10.97 6.72 -7.10
C LYS A 16 11.24 6.10 -5.73
N ARG A 17 11.41 6.95 -4.72
CA ARG A 17 11.65 6.49 -3.35
C ARG A 17 10.44 5.74 -2.80
N ASP A 18 9.25 6.30 -3.00
CA ASP A 18 8.01 5.71 -2.51
C ASP A 18 7.76 4.35 -3.16
N HIS A 19 8.01 4.25 -4.47
CA HIS A 19 7.91 3.00 -5.19
C HIS A 19 8.92 1.96 -4.68
N SER A 20 10.16 2.39 -4.46
CA SER A 20 11.23 1.51 -3.99
C SER A 20 10.91 0.91 -2.62
N LEU A 21 10.40 1.73 -1.70
CA LEU A 21 10.03 1.26 -0.36
C LEU A 21 8.93 0.20 -0.43
N ALA A 22 7.88 0.45 -1.22
CA ALA A 22 6.79 -0.50 -1.37
C ALA A 22 7.27 -1.78 -2.05
N TRP A 23 8.11 -1.66 -3.08
CA TRP A 23 8.66 -2.79 -3.81
C TRP A 23 9.48 -3.70 -2.89
N HIS A 24 10.37 -3.12 -2.09
CA HIS A 24 11.19 -3.90 -1.16
C HIS A 24 10.34 -4.59 -0.10
N ALA A 25 9.32 -3.91 0.41
CA ALA A 25 8.43 -4.52 1.40
C ALA A 25 7.67 -5.71 0.82
N CYS A 26 7.21 -5.60 -0.42
CA CYS A 26 6.54 -6.71 -1.10
C CYS A 26 7.51 -7.90 -1.28
N ARG A 27 8.75 -7.63 -1.69
CA ARG A 27 9.75 -8.69 -1.83
C ARG A 27 10.04 -9.38 -0.50
N MET A 28 10.11 -8.61 0.57
CA MET A 28 10.32 -9.16 1.91
C MET A 28 9.16 -10.06 2.32
N ALA A 29 7.93 -9.64 2.03
CA ALA A 29 6.75 -10.46 2.33
C ALA A 29 6.80 -11.78 1.58
N MET A 30 7.17 -11.75 0.30
CA MET A 30 7.31 -12.97 -0.50
C MET A 30 8.37 -13.90 0.08
N ALA A 31 9.50 -13.34 0.50
CA ALA A 31 10.60 -14.13 1.08
C ALA A 31 10.18 -14.84 2.36
N ARG A 32 9.20 -14.31 3.08
CA ARG A 32 8.66 -14.91 4.30
C ARG A 32 7.47 -15.85 4.04
N GLY A 33 7.19 -16.13 2.78
CA GLY A 33 6.10 -17.03 2.40
C GLY A 33 4.72 -16.39 2.41
N ASN A 34 4.65 -15.06 2.38
CA ASN A 34 3.39 -14.32 2.34
C ASN A 34 3.06 -13.83 0.94
N THR A 35 1.81 -13.45 0.72
CA THR A 35 1.35 -12.85 -0.54
C THR A 35 1.12 -11.36 -0.31
N PRO A 36 1.98 -10.48 -0.86
CA PRO A 36 1.84 -9.05 -0.63
C PRO A 36 0.84 -8.39 -1.56
N PHE A 37 0.20 -7.33 -1.08
CA PHE A 37 -0.60 -6.42 -1.89
C PHE A 37 -0.20 -4.99 -1.53
N SER A 38 0.13 -4.17 -2.53
CA SER A 38 0.41 -2.76 -2.36
C SER A 38 -0.45 -1.94 -3.30
N SER A 39 -1.39 -1.18 -2.74
CA SER A 39 -2.24 -0.29 -3.54
C SER A 39 -1.41 0.78 -4.22
N HIS A 40 -0.35 1.25 -3.57
CA HIS A 40 0.54 2.25 -4.15
C HIS A 40 1.20 1.75 -5.45
N LEU A 41 1.74 0.53 -5.44
CA LEU A 41 2.40 -0.02 -6.61
C LEU A 41 1.42 -0.32 -7.74
N LEU A 42 0.21 -0.73 -7.40
CA LEU A 42 -0.79 -1.12 -8.39
C LEU A 42 -1.53 0.08 -8.97
N TYR A 43 -2.10 0.92 -8.11
CA TYR A 43 -3.02 1.96 -8.57
C TYR A 43 -2.31 3.25 -9.01
N SER A 44 -1.10 3.51 -8.55
CA SER A 44 -0.37 4.71 -8.94
C SER A 44 -0.11 4.80 -10.43
N GLN A 45 -0.11 3.66 -11.13
CA GLN A 45 0.10 3.60 -12.56
C GLN A 45 -1.18 3.78 -13.37
N MET A 46 -2.34 3.66 -12.74
CA MET A 46 -3.64 3.66 -13.42
C MET A 46 -4.51 4.84 -13.05
N LEU A 47 -4.30 5.41 -11.87
CA LEU A 47 -5.14 6.48 -11.34
C LEU A 47 -4.32 7.75 -11.13
N ASP A 48 -4.96 8.89 -11.39
CA ASP A 48 -4.37 10.21 -11.13
C ASP A 48 -4.72 10.63 -9.70
N CYS A 49 -3.73 10.62 -8.81
CA CYS A 49 -3.93 10.99 -7.41
C CYS A 49 -4.26 12.48 -7.21
N ASN A 50 -4.06 13.31 -8.24
CA ASN A 50 -4.43 14.72 -8.20
C ASN A 50 -5.89 14.96 -8.50
N ASP A 51 -6.58 13.96 -9.05
CA ASP A 51 -8.02 14.01 -9.30
C ASP A 51 -8.76 13.50 -8.07
N PRO A 52 -9.56 14.34 -7.38
CA PRO A 52 -10.26 13.90 -6.16
C PRO A 52 -11.16 12.69 -6.35
N ALA A 53 -11.81 12.56 -7.50
CA ALA A 53 -12.68 11.41 -7.78
C ALA A 53 -11.88 10.12 -7.87
N GLN A 54 -10.72 10.16 -8.55
CA GLN A 54 -9.87 8.98 -8.68
C GLN A 54 -9.19 8.63 -7.36
N ARG A 55 -8.82 9.63 -6.58
CA ARG A 55 -8.27 9.40 -5.24
C ARG A 55 -9.29 8.71 -4.34
N GLU A 56 -10.54 9.13 -4.40
CA GLU A 56 -11.62 8.50 -3.60
C GLU A 56 -11.83 7.06 -4.02
N LEU A 57 -11.80 6.79 -5.33
CA LEU A 57 -11.91 5.42 -5.86
C LEU A 57 -10.77 4.55 -5.34
N GLU A 58 -9.55 5.05 -5.37
CA GLU A 58 -8.39 4.33 -4.85
C GLU A 58 -8.58 4.00 -3.37
N THR A 59 -9.03 4.96 -2.58
CA THR A 59 -9.27 4.76 -1.15
C THR A 59 -10.29 3.66 -0.90
N ARG A 60 -11.37 3.64 -1.67
CA ARG A 60 -12.40 2.61 -1.54
C ARG A 60 -11.89 1.23 -1.89
N MET A 61 -11.17 1.12 -3.01
CA MET A 61 -10.61 -0.16 -3.45
C MET A 61 -9.55 -0.67 -2.47
N SER A 62 -8.70 0.23 -1.98
CA SER A 62 -7.68 -0.12 -1.01
C SER A 62 -8.30 -0.62 0.30
N GLY A 63 -9.36 0.04 0.76
CA GLY A 63 -10.08 -0.38 1.96
C GLY A 63 -10.71 -1.75 1.82
N GLN A 64 -11.25 -2.06 0.64
CA GLN A 64 -11.79 -3.38 0.36
C GLN A 64 -10.71 -4.45 0.44
N MET A 65 -9.56 -4.19 -0.16
CA MET A 65 -8.43 -5.13 -0.13
C MET A 65 -7.88 -5.28 1.27
N LEU A 66 -7.76 -4.19 2.02
CA LEU A 66 -7.30 -4.24 3.41
C LEU A 66 -8.17 -5.15 4.26
N SER A 67 -9.48 -5.10 4.06
CA SER A 67 -10.42 -5.93 4.84
C SER A 67 -10.27 -7.42 4.56
N LEU A 68 -9.68 -7.79 3.42
CA LEU A 68 -9.43 -9.17 3.05
C LEU A 68 -8.05 -9.66 3.47
N CYS A 69 -7.17 -8.76 3.88
CA CYS A 69 -5.80 -9.13 4.24
C CYS A 69 -5.73 -9.67 5.67
N ASP A 70 -4.79 -10.59 5.88
CA ASP A 70 -4.55 -11.19 7.20
C ASP A 70 -3.69 -10.29 8.08
N GLU A 71 -2.78 -9.52 7.47
CA GLU A 71 -1.84 -8.66 8.17
C GLU A 71 -1.70 -7.32 7.46
N LEU A 72 -1.38 -6.29 8.23
CA LEU A 72 -1.03 -4.96 7.73
C LEU A 72 0.43 -4.68 8.09
N TRP A 73 1.25 -4.42 7.08
CA TRP A 73 2.65 -4.05 7.27
C TRP A 73 2.82 -2.56 7.00
N LEU A 74 3.33 -1.85 8.00
CA LEU A 74 3.66 -0.44 7.87
C LEU A 74 5.14 -0.33 7.52
N CYS A 75 5.45 0.37 6.43
CA CYS A 75 6.81 0.51 5.92
C CYS A 75 7.25 1.97 6.04
N GLY A 76 8.47 2.18 6.55
CA GLY A 76 9.02 3.50 6.75
C GLY A 76 8.87 3.99 8.18
N ASP A 77 9.55 5.10 8.48
CA ASP A 77 9.65 5.63 9.84
C ASP A 77 8.56 6.63 10.20
N VAL A 78 7.84 7.13 9.18
CA VAL A 78 6.84 8.18 9.38
C VAL A 78 5.50 7.69 8.85
N ILE A 79 4.48 7.76 9.69
CA ILE A 79 3.12 7.40 9.29
C ILE A 79 2.48 8.62 8.64
N SER A 80 2.13 8.49 7.35
CA SER A 80 1.37 9.52 6.64
C SER A 80 -0.11 9.44 7.00
N PRO A 81 -0.91 10.47 6.71
CA PRO A 81 -2.36 10.39 6.94
C PRO A 81 -3.03 9.21 6.23
N GLY A 82 -2.55 8.86 5.03
CA GLY A 82 -3.07 7.70 4.31
C GLY A 82 -2.77 6.40 5.03
N MET A 83 -1.55 6.26 5.58
CA MET A 83 -1.18 5.09 6.34
C MET A 83 -1.98 4.99 7.64
N ALA A 84 -2.23 6.12 8.30
CA ALA A 84 -3.05 6.14 9.50
C ALA A 84 -4.47 5.66 9.21
N ALA A 85 -5.03 6.02 8.07
CA ALA A 85 -6.35 5.54 7.63
C ALA A 85 -6.33 4.03 7.37
N ASP A 86 -5.25 3.51 6.80
CA ASP A 86 -5.09 2.09 6.52
C ASP A 86 -4.99 1.25 7.81
N GLU A 87 -4.49 1.82 8.90
CA GLU A 87 -4.41 1.13 10.17
C GLU A 87 -5.77 0.85 10.81
N GLN A 88 -6.76 1.61 10.43
CA GLN A 88 -8.09 1.50 10.99
C GLN A 88 -8.95 0.53 10.19
#